data_a67385e1cb50652a31c693cf81f25b43
#
_entry.id   a67385e1cb50652a31c693cf81f25b43
#
_cell.length_a   1.000
_cell.length_b   1.000
_cell.length_c   1.000
_cell.angle_alpha   90.00
_cell.angle_beta   90.00
_cell.angle_gamma   90.00
#
_symmetry.space_group_name_H-M   'P 1'
#
loop_
_entity.id
_entity.type
_entity.pdbx_description
1 polymer ?
#
loop_
_entity_poly.entity_id
_entity_poly.type
_entity_poly.pdbx_seq_one_letter_code
_entity_poly.pdbx_strand_id
1 'polypeptide(L)'
;LWFNPGRDEALYVAPGAIAVILWIFPCLLSALAMSREKEQGTILQLYVSSITSFELVLGKALAYTLIALAQSVLLIAASMALFGLRLVGDPFMFVLSLVVFLASSVLFGTFAGTRASTQSAAVQLVATTGFTTALLLSGFLYPLRNITYPLSLISNILPARYFVEECRNAFVRGADFASQLYIPLALSSCALFLYLVTSNILRKMQLKG
;
A
#
# COMPACT_ATOMS: atom_id res chain seq x y z
N LEU A 1 -18.30 -9.88 18.14
CA LEU A 1 -18.99 -8.96 19.08
C LEU A 1 -18.27 -8.84 20.43
N TRP A 2 -17.31 -9.71 20.73
CA TRP A 2 -16.52 -9.67 21.98
C TRP A 2 -15.63 -8.43 22.08
N PHE A 3 -15.14 -7.91 20.94
CA PHE A 3 -14.18 -6.80 20.88
C PHE A 3 -14.83 -5.43 20.72
N ASN A 4 -16.12 -5.35 20.51
CA ASN A 4 -16.88 -4.09 20.42
C ASN A 4 -18.28 -4.25 21.03
N PRO A 5 -18.39 -4.40 22.37
CA PRO A 5 -19.65 -4.61 23.04
C PRO A 5 -20.59 -3.40 22.93
N GLY A 6 -20.07 -2.19 22.81
CA GLY A 6 -20.82 -0.95 22.61
C GLY A 6 -21.30 -0.70 21.19
N ARG A 7 -20.89 -1.52 20.21
CA ARG A 7 -21.13 -1.29 18.76
C ARG A 7 -20.65 0.08 18.30
N ASP A 8 -19.51 0.51 18.81
CA ASP A 8 -18.89 1.77 18.42
C ASP A 8 -18.48 1.71 16.94
N GLU A 9 -19.15 2.46 16.09
CA GLU A 9 -18.90 2.48 14.64
C GLU A 9 -17.48 2.98 14.36
N ALA A 10 -16.96 3.90 15.18
CA ALA A 10 -15.60 4.41 15.04
C ALA A 10 -14.54 3.31 15.16
N LEU A 11 -14.69 2.37 16.10
CA LEU A 11 -13.77 1.24 16.27
C LEU A 11 -13.80 0.24 15.10
N TYR A 12 -14.88 0.23 14.32
CA TYR A 12 -14.98 -0.62 13.13
C TYR A 12 -14.43 0.08 11.88
N VAL A 13 -14.81 1.35 11.68
CA VAL A 13 -14.52 2.10 10.45
C VAL A 13 -13.11 2.68 10.45
N ALA A 14 -12.65 3.27 11.57
CA ALA A 14 -11.40 4.01 11.60
C ALA A 14 -10.15 3.15 11.26
N PRO A 15 -9.96 1.92 11.77
CA PRO A 15 -8.82 1.08 11.39
C PRO A 15 -8.79 0.73 9.90
N GLY A 16 -9.96 0.47 9.32
CA GLY A 16 -10.08 0.22 7.89
C GLY A 16 -9.81 1.45 7.03
N ALA A 17 -10.30 2.62 7.45
CA ALA A 17 -10.05 3.89 6.79
C ALA A 17 -8.55 4.25 6.80
N ILE A 18 -7.86 4.07 7.93
CA ILE A 18 -6.40 4.24 8.04
C ILE A 18 -5.70 3.42 6.96
N ALA A 19 -6.03 2.14 6.83
CA ALA A 19 -5.40 1.27 5.85
C ALA A 19 -5.64 1.73 4.41
N VAL A 20 -6.87 2.14 4.06
CA VAL A 20 -7.21 2.62 2.71
C VAL A 20 -6.52 3.94 2.40
N ILE A 21 -6.47 4.88 3.34
CA ILE A 21 -5.79 6.16 3.19
C ILE A 21 -4.28 5.95 2.99
N LEU A 22 -3.65 5.11 3.81
CA LEU A 22 -2.23 4.77 3.72
C LEU A 22 -1.90 3.91 2.48
N TRP A 23 -2.88 3.30 1.85
CA TRP A 23 -2.72 2.66 0.55
C TRP A 23 -2.70 3.68 -0.59
N ILE A 24 -3.72 4.56 -0.64
CA ILE A 24 -3.98 5.37 -1.82
C ILE A 24 -3.01 6.56 -1.97
N PHE A 25 -2.70 7.29 -0.88
CA PHE A 25 -1.90 8.50 -0.99
C PHE A 25 -0.43 8.26 -1.38
N PRO A 26 0.30 7.31 -0.74
CA PRO A 26 1.66 6.99 -1.19
C PRO A 26 1.70 6.40 -2.61
N CYS A 27 0.67 5.62 -2.97
CA CYS A 27 0.51 5.09 -4.31
C CYS A 27 0.34 6.22 -5.35
N LEU A 28 -0.53 7.19 -5.11
CA LEU A 28 -0.72 8.35 -6.00
C LEU A 28 0.56 9.18 -6.11
N LEU A 29 1.22 9.45 -4.99
CA LEU A 29 2.44 10.24 -4.98
C LEU A 29 3.53 9.61 -5.86
N SER A 30 3.78 8.32 -5.68
CA SER A 30 4.80 7.60 -6.46
C SER A 30 4.40 7.41 -7.93
N ALA A 31 3.11 7.23 -8.22
CA ALA A 31 2.60 7.12 -9.58
C ALA A 31 2.76 8.44 -10.35
N LEU A 32 2.39 9.57 -9.72
CA LEU A 32 2.56 10.90 -10.29
C LEU A 32 4.03 11.24 -10.52
N ALA A 33 4.90 10.94 -9.56
CA ALA A 33 6.32 11.19 -9.71
C ALA A 33 6.93 10.42 -10.88
N MET A 34 6.55 9.14 -11.02
CA MET A 34 7.05 8.29 -12.11
C MET A 34 6.52 8.71 -13.48
N SER A 35 5.22 9.02 -13.58
CA SER A 35 4.61 9.46 -14.84
C SER A 35 5.10 10.85 -15.26
N ARG A 36 5.35 11.77 -14.32
CA ARG A 36 5.91 13.10 -14.58
C ARG A 36 7.30 13.01 -15.20
N GLU A 37 8.17 12.16 -14.70
CA GLU A 37 9.51 11.96 -15.28
C GLU A 37 9.44 11.42 -16.72
N LYS A 38 8.44 10.60 -17.03
CA LYS A 38 8.20 10.12 -18.40
C LYS A 38 7.71 11.25 -19.31
N GLU A 39 6.72 12.04 -18.87
CA GLU A 39 6.19 13.16 -19.65
C GLU A 39 7.25 14.22 -19.95
N GLN A 40 8.14 14.49 -19.00
CA GLN A 40 9.21 15.48 -19.13
C GLN A 40 10.44 14.93 -19.86
N GLY A 41 10.47 13.65 -20.22
CA GLY A 41 11.61 13.01 -20.87
C GLY A 41 12.85 12.85 -19.97
N THR A 42 12.77 13.20 -18.69
CA THR A 42 13.92 13.10 -17.75
C THR A 42 14.32 11.65 -17.51
N ILE A 43 13.43 10.71 -17.76
CA ILE A 43 13.73 9.26 -17.69
C ILE A 43 14.81 8.86 -18.72
N LEU A 44 14.95 9.60 -19.83
CA LEU A 44 16.01 9.34 -20.83
C LEU A 44 17.38 9.70 -20.28
N GLN A 45 17.49 10.72 -19.42
CA GLN A 45 18.75 11.08 -18.77
C GLN A 45 19.22 9.97 -17.81
N LEU A 46 18.26 9.26 -17.18
CA LEU A 46 18.57 8.10 -16.33
C LEU A 46 19.08 6.91 -17.17
N TYR A 47 18.62 6.77 -18.39
CA TYR A 47 19.10 5.70 -19.29
C TYR A 47 20.52 5.94 -19.82
N VAL A 48 20.95 7.19 -19.90
CA VAL A 48 22.32 7.55 -20.26
C VAL A 48 23.29 7.41 -19.07
N SER A 49 22.76 7.43 -17.84
CA SER A 49 23.52 7.19 -16.63
C SER A 49 23.81 5.66 -16.45
N SER A 50 24.82 5.34 -15.63
CA SER A 50 25.16 3.97 -15.27
C SER A 50 24.18 3.28 -14.31
N ILE A 51 23.05 3.95 -13.96
CA ILE A 51 22.07 3.46 -13.00
C ILE A 51 21.22 2.35 -13.65
N THR A 52 21.11 1.23 -12.97
CA THR A 52 20.25 0.12 -13.38
C THR A 52 18.78 0.40 -13.06
N SER A 53 17.85 -0.22 -13.80
CA SER A 53 16.41 -0.13 -13.52
C SER A 53 16.05 -0.60 -12.11
N PHE A 54 16.79 -1.58 -11.57
CA PHE A 54 16.59 -2.09 -10.22
C PHE A 54 16.97 -1.05 -9.16
N GLU A 55 18.11 -0.38 -9.32
CA GLU A 55 18.56 0.69 -8.42
C GLU A 55 17.60 1.88 -8.46
N LEU A 56 17.12 2.25 -9.64
CA LEU A 56 16.15 3.32 -9.80
C LEU A 56 14.85 3.03 -9.04
N VAL A 57 14.26 1.84 -9.23
CA VAL A 57 13.02 1.46 -8.55
C VAL A 57 13.24 1.37 -7.04
N LEU A 58 14.37 0.82 -6.58
CA LEU A 58 14.71 0.73 -5.17
C LEU A 58 14.87 2.11 -4.54
N GLY A 59 15.62 3.01 -5.18
CA GLY A 59 15.83 4.38 -4.70
C GLY A 59 14.52 5.14 -4.57
N LYS A 60 13.63 5.04 -5.56
CA LYS A 60 12.29 5.63 -5.50
C LYS A 60 11.43 5.00 -4.40
N ALA A 61 11.44 3.67 -4.31
CA ALA A 61 10.71 2.96 -3.28
C ALA A 61 11.13 3.41 -1.88
N LEU A 62 12.41 3.52 -1.60
CA LEU A 62 12.93 3.98 -0.32
C LEU A 62 12.54 5.44 -0.04
N ALA A 63 12.77 6.35 -1.00
CA ALA A 63 12.47 7.77 -0.82
C ALA A 63 10.99 8.02 -0.54
N TYR A 64 10.10 7.45 -1.34
CA TYR A 64 8.66 7.65 -1.15
C TYR A 64 8.09 6.87 0.04
N THR A 65 8.69 5.76 0.44
CA THR A 65 8.31 5.06 1.67
C THR A 65 8.66 5.89 2.92
N LEU A 66 9.78 6.61 2.93
CA LEU A 66 10.13 7.54 4.02
C LEU A 66 9.10 8.68 4.13
N ILE A 67 8.67 9.24 3.00
CA ILE A 67 7.61 10.27 2.99
C ILE A 67 6.29 9.67 3.50
N ALA A 68 5.95 8.47 3.05
CA ALA A 68 4.75 7.76 3.48
C ALA A 68 4.77 7.41 4.98
N LEU A 69 5.94 7.10 5.54
CA LEU A 69 6.11 6.89 6.99
C LEU A 69 5.81 8.17 7.78
N ALA A 70 6.35 9.32 7.35
CA ALA A 70 6.03 10.60 7.98
C ALA A 70 4.52 10.89 7.93
N GLN A 71 3.88 10.66 6.78
CA GLN A 71 2.43 10.78 6.61
C GLN A 71 1.67 9.82 7.52
N SER A 72 2.13 8.58 7.67
CA SER A 72 1.46 7.57 8.50
C SER A 72 1.48 7.93 9.98
N VAL A 73 2.57 8.49 10.48
CA VAL A 73 2.68 8.98 11.86
C VAL A 73 1.62 10.06 12.12
N LEU A 74 1.49 11.03 11.22
CA LEU A 74 0.49 12.10 11.34
C LEU A 74 -0.94 11.56 11.31
N LEU A 75 -1.24 10.65 10.37
CA LEU A 75 -2.56 10.06 10.24
C LEU A 75 -2.94 9.22 11.46
N ILE A 76 -2.03 8.38 11.94
CA ILE A 76 -2.27 7.51 13.10
C ILE A 76 -2.44 8.36 14.35
N ALA A 77 -1.58 9.36 14.59
CA ALA A 77 -1.70 10.27 15.72
C ALA A 77 -3.03 11.03 15.70
N ALA A 78 -3.43 11.58 14.54
CA ALA A 78 -4.73 12.24 14.39
C ALA A 78 -5.89 11.26 14.64
N SER A 79 -5.80 10.02 14.14
CA SER A 79 -6.84 9.02 14.35
C SER A 79 -6.96 8.62 15.83
N MET A 80 -5.85 8.49 16.54
CA MET A 80 -5.84 8.23 18.00
C MET A 80 -6.47 9.39 18.77
N ALA A 81 -6.16 10.64 18.39
CA ALA A 81 -6.69 11.83 19.06
C ALA A 81 -8.19 12.05 18.80
N LEU A 82 -8.65 11.86 17.56
CA LEU A 82 -10.02 12.16 17.15
C LEU A 82 -11.01 11.03 17.48
N PHE A 83 -10.59 9.78 17.30
CA PHE A 83 -11.45 8.60 17.47
C PHE A 83 -11.17 7.84 18.78
N GLY A 84 -10.23 8.31 19.59
CA GLY A 84 -9.87 7.63 20.85
C GLY A 84 -9.27 6.25 20.67
N LEU A 85 -8.69 5.96 19.48
CA LEU A 85 -8.07 4.68 19.20
C LEU A 85 -6.88 4.45 20.13
N ARG A 86 -6.74 3.22 20.64
CA ARG A 86 -5.59 2.82 21.45
C ARG A 86 -4.92 1.63 20.81
N LEU A 87 -3.60 1.63 20.82
CA LEU A 87 -2.82 0.48 20.37
C LEU A 87 -2.89 -0.60 21.46
N VAL A 88 -3.64 -1.66 21.19
CA VAL A 88 -3.87 -2.78 22.11
C VAL A 88 -3.03 -4.00 21.71
N GLY A 89 -2.73 -4.12 20.41
CA GLY A 89 -1.90 -5.19 19.86
C GLY A 89 -0.40 -4.94 20.01
N ASP A 90 0.41 -5.84 19.45
CA ASP A 90 1.88 -5.76 19.48
C ASP A 90 2.38 -4.57 18.64
N PRO A 91 3.08 -3.56 19.25
CA PRO A 91 3.56 -2.39 18.53
C PRO A 91 4.62 -2.72 17.48
N PHE A 92 5.47 -3.71 17.72
CA PHE A 92 6.54 -4.09 16.81
C PHE A 92 5.97 -4.70 15.53
N MET A 93 4.98 -5.62 15.66
CA MET A 93 4.30 -6.19 14.51
C MET A 93 3.58 -5.15 13.68
N PHE A 94 2.89 -4.23 14.34
CA PHE A 94 2.20 -3.14 13.65
C PHE A 94 3.18 -2.26 12.85
N VAL A 95 4.30 -1.84 13.45
CA VAL A 95 5.30 -1.01 12.77
C VAL A 95 5.96 -1.79 11.61
N LEU A 96 6.32 -3.05 11.82
CA LEU A 96 6.90 -3.89 10.77
C LEU A 96 5.95 -4.03 9.58
N SER A 97 4.70 -4.38 9.85
CA SER A 97 3.65 -4.51 8.81
C SER A 97 3.38 -3.18 8.11
N LEU A 98 3.37 -2.06 8.86
CA LEU A 98 3.20 -0.72 8.32
C LEU A 98 4.29 -0.36 7.30
N VAL A 99 5.56 -0.56 7.65
CA VAL A 99 6.69 -0.25 6.76
C VAL A 99 6.60 -1.05 5.46
N VAL A 100 6.37 -2.35 5.55
CA VAL A 100 6.27 -3.23 4.37
C VAL A 100 5.02 -2.90 3.54
N PHE A 101 3.92 -2.56 4.18
CA PHE A 101 2.70 -2.13 3.51
C PHE A 101 2.89 -0.83 2.72
N LEU A 102 3.51 0.18 3.33
CA LEU A 102 3.82 1.45 2.66
C LEU A 102 4.76 1.25 1.47
N ALA A 103 5.77 0.40 1.61
CA ALA A 103 6.64 0.02 0.50
C ALA A 103 5.85 -0.65 -0.64
N SER A 104 4.91 -1.55 -0.31
CA SER A 104 4.03 -2.18 -1.30
C SER A 104 3.14 -1.16 -2.03
N SER A 105 2.58 -0.18 -1.29
CA SER A 105 1.77 0.90 -1.86
C SER A 105 2.59 1.77 -2.83
N VAL A 106 3.79 2.18 -2.44
CA VAL A 106 4.71 2.96 -3.26
C VAL A 106 5.12 2.19 -4.51
N LEU A 107 5.45 0.90 -4.38
CA LEU A 107 5.81 0.05 -5.51
C LEU A 107 4.65 -0.14 -6.50
N PHE A 108 3.42 -0.29 -6.00
CA PHE A 108 2.24 -0.34 -6.86
C PHE A 108 2.03 0.98 -7.60
N GLY A 109 2.21 2.13 -6.93
CA GLY A 109 2.15 3.43 -7.57
C GLY A 109 3.25 3.63 -8.62
N THR A 110 4.49 3.24 -8.32
CA THR A 110 5.60 3.28 -9.27
C THR A 110 5.30 2.39 -10.50
N PHE A 111 4.74 1.20 -10.29
CA PHE A 111 4.27 0.32 -11.37
C PHE A 111 3.20 1.01 -12.22
N ALA A 112 2.19 1.62 -11.61
CA ALA A 112 1.12 2.32 -12.31
C ALA A 112 1.66 3.49 -13.14
N GLY A 113 2.55 4.33 -12.57
CA GLY A 113 3.21 5.43 -13.26
C GLY A 113 4.10 4.98 -14.41
N THR A 114 4.78 3.83 -14.26
CA THR A 114 5.59 3.24 -15.34
C THR A 114 4.72 2.84 -16.54
N ARG A 115 3.51 2.34 -16.29
CA ARG A 115 2.57 1.91 -17.34
C ARG A 115 1.80 3.07 -17.97
N ALA A 116 1.54 4.12 -17.21
CA ALA A 116 0.82 5.29 -17.69
C ALA A 116 1.65 6.10 -18.69
N SER A 117 0.98 6.69 -19.68
CA SER A 117 1.59 7.62 -20.65
C SER A 117 1.61 9.07 -20.13
N THR A 118 0.64 9.44 -19.30
CA THR A 118 0.47 10.78 -18.74
C THR A 118 0.17 10.71 -17.24
N GLN A 119 0.35 11.84 -16.54
CA GLN A 119 0.01 11.95 -15.12
C GLN A 119 -1.49 11.68 -14.90
N SER A 120 -2.36 12.20 -15.76
CA SER A 120 -3.81 11.94 -15.68
C SER A 120 -4.15 10.46 -15.84
N ALA A 121 -3.47 9.76 -16.77
CA ALA A 121 -3.63 8.31 -16.94
C ALA A 121 -3.12 7.53 -15.72
N ALA A 122 -2.04 7.98 -15.07
CA ALA A 122 -1.53 7.37 -13.85
C ALA A 122 -2.54 7.50 -12.69
N VAL A 123 -3.11 8.70 -12.48
CA VAL A 123 -4.16 8.93 -11.48
C VAL A 123 -5.36 8.04 -11.74
N GLN A 124 -5.84 7.98 -13.00
CA GLN A 124 -6.98 7.16 -13.37
C GLN A 124 -6.72 5.66 -13.09
N LEU A 125 -5.54 5.17 -13.41
CA LEU A 125 -5.14 3.80 -13.17
C LEU A 125 -5.12 3.48 -11.67
N VAL A 126 -4.51 4.36 -10.85
CA VAL A 126 -4.49 4.19 -9.40
C VAL A 126 -5.90 4.29 -8.80
N ALA A 127 -6.75 5.20 -9.27
CA ALA A 127 -8.12 5.35 -8.79
C ALA A 127 -8.98 4.12 -9.11
N THR A 128 -8.89 3.59 -10.32
CA THR A 128 -9.72 2.45 -10.74
C THR A 128 -9.21 1.12 -10.20
N THR A 129 -7.91 0.84 -10.30
CA THR A 129 -7.36 -0.45 -9.88
C THR A 129 -6.87 -0.45 -8.43
N GLY A 130 -6.27 0.63 -7.94
CA GLY A 130 -5.76 0.73 -6.58
C GLY A 130 -6.84 1.01 -5.54
N PHE A 131 -7.54 2.14 -5.70
CA PHE A 131 -8.50 2.61 -4.70
C PHE A 131 -9.78 1.77 -4.69
N THR A 132 -10.40 1.53 -5.84
CA THR A 132 -11.65 0.76 -5.91
C THR A 132 -11.47 -0.66 -5.38
N THR A 133 -10.36 -1.32 -5.74
CA THR A 133 -10.10 -2.67 -5.22
C THR A 133 -9.80 -2.66 -3.72
N ALA A 134 -9.05 -1.66 -3.22
CA ALA A 134 -8.80 -1.52 -1.80
C ALA A 134 -10.10 -1.29 -1.01
N LEU A 135 -11.03 -0.48 -1.50
CA LEU A 135 -12.31 -0.25 -0.84
C LEU A 135 -13.19 -1.52 -0.80
N LEU A 136 -13.31 -2.20 -1.93
CA LEU A 136 -14.27 -3.29 -2.08
C LEU A 136 -13.74 -4.65 -1.61
N LEU A 137 -12.45 -4.93 -1.85
CA LEU A 137 -11.89 -6.27 -1.69
C LEU A 137 -10.92 -6.41 -0.50
N SER A 138 -10.61 -5.33 0.23
CA SER A 138 -9.74 -5.40 1.41
C SER A 138 -10.42 -5.90 2.68
N GLY A 139 -11.73 -6.05 2.67
CA GLY A 139 -12.51 -6.34 3.89
C GLY A 139 -12.88 -5.09 4.70
N PHE A 140 -12.63 -3.88 4.15
CA PHE A 140 -13.02 -2.62 4.80
C PHE A 140 -14.53 -2.42 4.76
N LEU A 141 -15.15 -2.34 3.57
CA LEU A 141 -16.59 -2.15 3.40
C LEU A 141 -17.38 -3.45 3.54
N TYR A 142 -16.88 -4.53 2.95
CA TYR A 142 -17.55 -5.83 2.97
C TYR A 142 -16.73 -6.86 3.74
N PRO A 143 -17.37 -7.65 4.64
CA PRO A 143 -16.69 -8.76 5.30
C PRO A 143 -16.13 -9.74 4.28
N LEU A 144 -14.86 -10.15 4.46
CA LEU A 144 -14.17 -11.06 3.54
C LEU A 144 -14.91 -12.37 3.29
N ARG A 145 -15.71 -12.82 4.27
CA ARG A 145 -16.54 -14.05 4.17
C ARG A 145 -17.61 -13.96 3.08
N ASN A 146 -18.02 -12.76 2.70
CA ASN A 146 -19.06 -12.52 1.71
C ASN A 146 -18.50 -12.37 0.29
N ILE A 147 -17.17 -12.38 0.15
CA ILE A 147 -16.52 -12.28 -1.16
C ILE A 147 -16.44 -13.67 -1.77
N THR A 148 -17.26 -13.92 -2.81
CA THR A 148 -17.32 -15.19 -3.52
C THR A 148 -16.20 -15.33 -4.56
N TYR A 149 -15.94 -16.56 -4.99
CA TYR A 149 -15.07 -16.85 -6.14
C TYR A 149 -15.67 -16.22 -7.43
N PRO A 150 -14.87 -15.57 -8.33
CA PRO A 150 -13.40 -15.49 -8.32
C PRO A 150 -12.80 -14.27 -7.59
N LEU A 151 -13.62 -13.34 -7.09
CA LEU A 151 -13.16 -12.10 -6.45
C LEU A 151 -12.31 -12.36 -5.20
N SER A 152 -12.55 -13.45 -4.50
CA SER A 152 -11.74 -13.87 -3.35
C SER A 152 -10.27 -14.12 -3.70
N LEU A 153 -9.96 -14.59 -4.91
CA LEU A 153 -8.58 -14.75 -5.37
C LEU A 153 -7.88 -13.39 -5.52
N ILE A 154 -8.57 -12.42 -6.13
CA ILE A 154 -8.04 -11.06 -6.28
C ILE A 154 -7.83 -10.42 -4.90
N SER A 155 -8.77 -10.60 -3.98
CA SER A 155 -8.66 -10.13 -2.60
C SER A 155 -7.40 -10.68 -1.90
N ASN A 156 -7.03 -11.93 -2.14
CA ASN A 156 -5.86 -12.56 -1.53
C ASN A 156 -4.51 -11.98 -2.01
N ILE A 157 -4.49 -11.34 -3.18
CA ILE A 157 -3.28 -10.74 -3.76
C ILE A 157 -3.12 -9.28 -3.32
N LEU A 158 -4.19 -8.66 -2.77
CA LEU A 158 -4.18 -7.25 -2.42
C LEU A 158 -3.48 -6.98 -1.08
N PRO A 159 -2.41 -6.16 -1.04
CA PRO A 159 -1.75 -5.77 0.20
C PRO A 159 -2.69 -5.08 1.20
N ALA A 160 -3.63 -4.28 0.71
CA ALA A 160 -4.59 -3.55 1.54
C ALA A 160 -5.44 -4.48 2.43
N ARG A 161 -5.77 -5.69 1.98
CA ARG A 161 -6.50 -6.68 2.78
C ARG A 161 -5.75 -7.05 4.06
N TYR A 162 -4.47 -7.39 3.93
CA TYR A 162 -3.63 -7.81 5.04
C TYR A 162 -3.42 -6.66 6.03
N PHE A 163 -3.29 -5.44 5.52
CA PHE A 163 -3.07 -4.29 6.40
C PHE A 163 -4.36 -3.82 7.09
N VAL A 164 -5.54 -3.95 6.47
CA VAL A 164 -6.83 -3.76 7.15
C VAL A 164 -6.98 -4.73 8.32
N GLU A 165 -6.58 -5.98 8.13
CA GLU A 165 -6.59 -6.99 9.20
C GLU A 165 -5.60 -6.64 10.31
N GLU A 166 -4.39 -6.20 9.95
CA GLU A 166 -3.38 -5.73 10.89
C GLU A 166 -3.89 -4.54 11.72
N CYS A 167 -4.47 -3.52 11.08
CA CYS A 167 -5.05 -2.39 11.81
C CYS A 167 -6.14 -2.82 12.80
N ARG A 168 -6.97 -3.79 12.44
CA ARG A 168 -7.98 -4.33 13.35
C ARG A 168 -7.37 -5.12 14.50
N ASN A 169 -6.30 -5.86 14.23
CA ASN A 169 -5.56 -6.59 15.27
C ASN A 169 -4.88 -5.63 16.23
N ALA A 170 -4.25 -4.57 15.71
CA ALA A 170 -3.52 -3.59 16.50
C ALA A 170 -4.42 -2.69 17.34
N PHE A 171 -5.55 -2.20 16.80
CA PHE A 171 -6.40 -1.21 17.47
C PHE A 171 -7.65 -1.78 18.15
N VAL A 172 -8.06 -3.02 17.81
CA VAL A 172 -9.34 -3.56 18.27
C VAL A 172 -9.19 -4.91 18.98
N ARG A 173 -8.44 -5.84 18.38
CA ARG A 173 -8.41 -7.25 18.86
C ARG A 173 -7.33 -7.53 19.89
N GLY A 174 -6.20 -6.82 19.84
CA GLY A 174 -5.04 -7.11 20.70
C GLY A 174 -4.44 -8.48 20.42
N ALA A 175 -4.27 -8.85 19.14
CA ALA A 175 -3.77 -10.17 18.77
C ALA A 175 -2.28 -10.33 19.09
N ASP A 176 -1.86 -11.56 19.40
CA ASP A 176 -0.49 -11.90 19.76
C ASP A 176 0.44 -11.90 18.54
N PHE A 177 1.74 -11.64 18.79
CA PHE A 177 2.81 -11.64 17.81
C PHE A 177 2.81 -12.87 16.90
N ALA A 178 2.78 -14.06 17.47
CA ALA A 178 2.88 -15.31 16.71
C ALA A 178 1.73 -15.52 15.70
N SER A 179 0.53 -15.05 16.05
CA SER A 179 -0.66 -15.20 15.20
C SER A 179 -0.68 -14.24 13.99
N GLN A 180 0.19 -13.24 13.97
CA GLN A 180 0.22 -12.18 12.96
C GLN A 180 1.39 -12.28 11.97
N LEU A 181 2.33 -13.21 12.17
CA LEU A 181 3.54 -13.36 11.33
C LEU A 181 3.25 -13.52 9.83
N TYR A 182 2.10 -14.09 9.48
CA TYR A 182 1.73 -14.27 8.07
C TYR A 182 1.46 -12.93 7.36
N ILE A 183 1.07 -11.87 8.09
CA ILE A 183 0.74 -10.55 7.51
C ILE A 183 1.97 -9.88 6.90
N PRO A 184 3.07 -9.63 7.64
CA PRO A 184 4.26 -9.02 7.06
C PRO A 184 4.91 -9.93 6.00
N LEU A 185 4.79 -11.25 6.11
CA LEU A 185 5.27 -12.18 5.08
C LEU A 185 4.48 -12.05 3.77
N ALA A 186 3.14 -12.01 3.84
CA ALA A 186 2.29 -11.79 2.68
C ALA A 186 2.56 -10.41 2.05
N LEU A 187 2.67 -9.36 2.85
CA LEU A 187 3.00 -8.01 2.38
C LEU A 187 4.38 -7.96 1.70
N SER A 188 5.39 -8.61 2.29
CA SER A 188 6.74 -8.69 1.72
C SER A 188 6.76 -9.42 0.38
N SER A 189 6.00 -10.50 0.24
CA SER A 189 5.88 -11.21 -1.03
C SER A 189 5.24 -10.36 -2.13
N CYS A 190 4.19 -9.61 -1.78
CA CYS A 190 3.56 -8.66 -2.70
C CYS A 190 4.51 -7.52 -3.10
N ALA A 191 5.25 -6.95 -2.13
CA ALA A 191 6.24 -5.91 -2.39
C ALA A 191 7.35 -6.40 -3.32
N LEU A 192 7.90 -7.58 -3.05
CA LEU A 192 8.94 -8.19 -3.87
C LEU A 192 8.43 -8.46 -5.31
N PHE A 193 7.23 -8.99 -5.45
CA PHE A 193 6.62 -9.22 -6.76
C PHE A 193 6.48 -7.91 -7.54
N LEU A 194 5.92 -6.86 -6.93
CA LEU A 194 5.76 -5.55 -7.56
C LEU A 194 7.12 -4.93 -7.94
N TYR A 195 8.12 -5.05 -7.06
CA TYR A 195 9.48 -4.59 -7.32
C TYR A 195 10.08 -5.26 -8.55
N LEU A 196 10.03 -6.59 -8.63
CA LEU A 196 10.57 -7.36 -9.75
C LEU A 196 9.84 -7.05 -11.07
N VAL A 197 8.51 -6.97 -11.03
CA VAL A 197 7.71 -6.66 -12.23
C VAL A 197 8.02 -5.25 -12.73
N THR A 198 8.05 -4.25 -11.85
CA THR A 198 8.32 -2.85 -12.22
C THR A 198 9.73 -2.70 -12.79
N SER A 199 10.73 -3.27 -12.12
CA SER A 199 12.12 -3.22 -12.57
C SER A 199 12.32 -3.89 -13.93
N ASN A 200 11.67 -5.03 -14.18
CA ASN A 200 11.73 -5.71 -15.47
C ASN A 200 11.05 -4.93 -16.60
N ILE A 201 9.94 -4.22 -16.31
CA ILE A 201 9.29 -3.37 -17.31
C ILE A 201 10.21 -2.21 -17.70
N LEU A 202 10.80 -1.52 -16.71
CA LEU A 202 11.73 -0.42 -16.95
C LEU A 202 12.97 -0.88 -17.72
N ARG A 203 13.54 -2.04 -17.38
CA ARG A 203 14.67 -2.62 -18.10
C ARG A 203 14.37 -2.85 -19.58
N LYS A 204 13.15 -3.34 -19.90
CA LYS A 204 12.74 -3.52 -21.30
C LYS A 204 12.56 -2.20 -22.04
N MET A 205 12.25 -1.12 -21.35
CA MET A 205 12.18 0.22 -21.94
C MET A 205 13.57 0.79 -22.21
N GLN A 206 14.56 0.54 -21.34
CA GLN A 206 15.96 0.91 -21.56
C GLN A 206 16.58 0.25 -22.80
N LEU A 207 16.20 -0.98 -23.10
CA LEU A 207 16.75 -1.75 -24.22
C LEU A 207 16.13 -1.39 -25.59
N LYS A 208 15.04 -0.63 -25.62
CA LYS A 208 14.31 -0.26 -26.84
C LYS A 208 14.59 1.19 -27.29
N GLY A 209 15.29 1.96 -26.51
CA GLY A 209 15.74 3.32 -26.83
C GLY A 209 17.18 3.33 -27.25
#